data_e54c2fc8f89b44019f8106b4b1f28d75
#
_entry.id   e54c2fc8f89b44019f8106b4b1f28d75
#
_cell.length_a   1.000
_cell.length_b   1.000
_cell.length_c   1.000
_cell.angle_alpha   90.00
_cell.angle_beta   90.00
_cell.angle_gamma   90.00
#
_symmetry.space_group_name_H-M   'P 1'
#
loop_
_entity.id
_entity.type
_entity.pdbx_description
1 polymer ?
#
loop_
_entity_poly.entity_id
_entity_poly.type
_entity_poly.pdbx_seq_one_letter_code
_entity_poly.pdbx_strand_id
1 'polypeptide(L)'
;IIDHFSGDNYVKNIKSIQELGGFFLTLSELKNRADTIIIFQSSSDTVPRLFEKYIFPKETINNLKKRKVVFIGSKVPQFLYKNKKLINFEYIKLNSINLLNFISNIRNSINSEISEIKDKKLLNLLKLLKKTKYGSILWSISELQNNISDVIVNEITLLIQDLNKFTRFSGLSLEGSDHILTVNEVLLWQTGFPIRT
;
A
#
# COMPACT_ATOMS: atom_id res chain seq x y z
N ILE A 1 21.92 12.49 -19.14
CA ILE A 1 21.21 12.06 -17.92
C ILE A 1 20.00 12.95 -17.77
N ILE A 2 18.80 12.36 -17.72
CA ILE A 2 17.55 13.05 -17.44
C ILE A 2 17.15 12.65 -16.01
N ASP A 3 16.87 13.63 -15.16
CA ASP A 3 16.48 13.40 -13.77
C ASP A 3 15.26 14.23 -13.39
N HIS A 4 14.65 13.89 -12.27
CA HIS A 4 13.51 14.57 -11.66
C HIS A 4 13.82 14.88 -10.20
N PHE A 5 13.42 16.05 -9.71
CA PHE A 5 13.76 16.48 -8.36
C PHE A 5 13.18 15.56 -7.24
N SER A 6 12.09 14.84 -7.51
CA SER A 6 11.55 13.80 -6.63
C SER A 6 12.06 12.39 -6.95
N GLY A 7 13.12 12.27 -7.78
CA GLY A 7 13.59 11.00 -8.30
C GLY A 7 14.06 9.99 -7.26
N ASP A 8 14.63 10.44 -6.15
CA ASP A 8 15.16 9.55 -5.11
C ASP A 8 14.12 8.59 -4.55
N ASN A 9 12.92 9.07 -4.29
CA ASN A 9 11.84 8.22 -3.77
C ASN A 9 11.36 7.22 -4.82
N TYR A 10 11.32 7.65 -6.07
CA TYR A 10 10.89 6.79 -7.17
C TYR A 10 11.91 5.68 -7.44
N VAL A 11 13.21 6.00 -7.47
CA VAL A 11 14.28 5.02 -7.67
C VAL A 11 14.25 3.91 -6.62
N LYS A 12 13.93 4.22 -5.36
CA LYS A 12 13.79 3.21 -4.30
C LYS A 12 12.67 2.21 -4.58
N ASN A 13 11.53 2.65 -5.15
CA ASN A 13 10.48 1.73 -5.57
C ASN A 13 10.88 0.90 -6.78
N ILE A 14 11.49 1.52 -7.80
CA ILE A 14 11.98 0.79 -8.97
C ILE A 14 12.94 -0.31 -8.58
N LYS A 15 13.88 -0.03 -7.67
CA LYS A 15 14.83 -1.03 -7.17
C LYS A 15 14.10 -2.27 -6.65
N SER A 16 13.09 -2.09 -5.80
CA SER A 16 12.27 -3.20 -5.32
C SER A 16 11.59 -3.98 -6.44
N ILE A 17 11.04 -3.26 -7.42
CA ILE A 17 10.38 -3.87 -8.59
C ILE A 17 11.37 -4.67 -9.43
N GLN A 18 12.57 -4.16 -9.65
CA GLN A 18 13.61 -4.84 -10.41
C GLN A 18 14.13 -6.11 -9.71
N GLU A 19 14.25 -6.07 -8.39
CA GLU A 19 14.75 -7.20 -7.60
C GLU A 19 13.69 -8.29 -7.37
N LEU A 20 12.46 -7.90 -7.09
CA LEU A 20 11.40 -8.80 -6.60
C LEU A 20 10.22 -8.95 -7.54
N GLY A 21 10.13 -8.10 -8.57
CA GLY A 21 8.91 -7.96 -9.36
C GLY A 21 7.81 -7.21 -8.61
N GLY A 22 6.58 -7.24 -9.11
CA GLY A 22 5.46 -6.58 -8.43
C GLY A 22 4.09 -7.05 -8.90
N PHE A 23 3.11 -6.94 -8.03
CA PHE A 23 1.71 -7.14 -8.32
C PHE A 23 0.99 -5.80 -8.19
N PHE A 24 0.78 -5.15 -9.30
CA PHE A 24 0.21 -3.79 -9.33
C PHE A 24 -1.29 -3.80 -9.55
N LEU A 25 -1.95 -2.74 -9.10
CA LEU A 25 -3.33 -2.46 -9.41
C LEU A 25 -3.48 -1.00 -9.87
N THR A 26 -4.52 -0.77 -10.63
CA THR A 26 -4.94 0.58 -11.03
C THR A 26 -5.88 1.20 -9.98
N LEU A 27 -6.05 2.52 -10.01
CA LEU A 27 -7.05 3.19 -9.18
C LEU A 27 -8.48 2.71 -9.50
N SER A 28 -8.75 2.30 -10.74
CA SER A 28 -10.03 1.72 -11.13
C SER A 28 -10.27 0.36 -10.48
N GLU A 29 -9.25 -0.50 -10.42
CA GLU A 29 -9.34 -1.78 -9.71
C GLU A 29 -9.48 -1.58 -8.21
N LEU A 30 -8.71 -0.64 -7.62
CA LEU A 30 -8.87 -0.26 -6.22
C LEU A 30 -10.31 0.12 -5.92
N LYS A 31 -10.91 0.99 -6.77
CA LYS A 31 -12.30 1.42 -6.62
C LYS A 31 -13.30 0.27 -6.72
N ASN A 32 -13.16 -0.60 -7.70
CA ASN A 32 -14.23 -1.50 -8.13
C ASN A 32 -14.05 -2.95 -7.65
N ARG A 33 -12.84 -3.37 -7.27
CA ARG A 33 -12.54 -4.76 -6.91
C ARG A 33 -12.10 -4.97 -5.47
N ALA A 34 -11.34 -4.02 -4.88
CA ALA A 34 -10.76 -4.23 -3.56
C ALA A 34 -11.84 -4.27 -2.47
N ASP A 35 -11.99 -5.40 -1.82
CA ASP A 35 -12.87 -5.59 -0.65
C ASP A 35 -12.13 -5.29 0.66
N THR A 36 -10.81 -5.41 0.66
CA THR A 36 -9.93 -5.07 1.77
C THR A 36 -8.80 -4.16 1.30
N ILE A 37 -8.60 -3.04 1.98
CA ILE A 37 -7.54 -2.07 1.67
C ILE A 37 -6.70 -1.85 2.93
N ILE A 38 -5.40 -2.05 2.80
CA ILE A 38 -4.43 -1.74 3.85
C ILE A 38 -3.62 -0.55 3.39
N ILE A 39 -3.46 0.44 4.25
CA ILE A 39 -2.71 1.65 3.96
C ILE A 39 -1.57 1.74 4.96
N PHE A 40 -0.35 1.63 4.48
CA PHE A 40 0.86 1.82 5.28
C PHE A 40 1.31 3.27 5.21
N GLN A 41 1.22 3.94 6.36
CA GLN A 41 1.88 5.23 6.63
C GLN A 41 1.71 6.29 5.52
N SER A 42 0.52 6.38 4.88
CA SER A 42 0.29 7.34 3.82
C SER A 42 -0.81 8.34 4.16
N SER A 43 -0.49 9.64 4.13
CA SER A 43 -1.47 10.73 4.20
C SER A 43 -2.33 10.80 2.94
N SER A 44 -1.86 10.21 1.84
CA SER A 44 -2.48 10.24 0.52
C SER A 44 -2.66 11.64 -0.09
N ASP A 45 -1.93 12.62 0.41
CA ASP A 45 -2.02 13.99 -0.09
C ASP A 45 -1.55 14.13 -1.55
N THR A 46 -0.75 13.18 -2.02
CA THR A 46 -0.22 13.13 -3.39
C THR A 46 -1.26 12.71 -4.44
N VAL A 47 -2.30 11.99 -4.04
CA VAL A 47 -3.37 11.57 -4.95
C VAL A 47 -4.67 12.31 -4.61
N PRO A 48 -5.06 13.33 -5.39
CA PRO A 48 -6.23 14.14 -5.11
C PRO A 48 -7.51 13.30 -4.97
N ARG A 49 -8.21 13.50 -3.87
CA ARG A 49 -9.49 12.86 -3.59
C ARG A 49 -9.43 11.32 -3.55
N LEU A 50 -8.25 10.73 -3.22
CA LEU A 50 -8.06 9.27 -3.17
C LEU A 50 -9.12 8.60 -2.28
N PHE A 51 -9.28 9.09 -1.06
CA PHE A 51 -10.24 8.51 -0.11
C PHE A 51 -11.68 8.60 -0.63
N GLU A 52 -12.05 9.74 -1.17
CA GLU A 52 -13.43 10.01 -1.59
C GLU A 52 -13.82 9.26 -2.88
N LYS A 53 -12.90 9.23 -3.86
CA LYS A 53 -13.19 8.67 -5.19
C LYS A 53 -12.90 7.18 -5.28
N TYR A 54 -11.90 6.67 -4.57
CA TYR A 54 -11.37 5.33 -4.81
C TYR A 54 -11.45 4.41 -3.59
N ILE A 55 -11.20 4.92 -2.37
CA ILE A 55 -11.24 4.11 -1.16
C ILE A 55 -12.67 4.00 -0.61
N PHE A 56 -13.39 5.12 -0.54
CA PHE A 56 -14.79 5.17 -0.07
C PHE A 56 -15.73 5.73 -1.15
N PRO A 57 -15.75 5.17 -2.36
CA PRO A 57 -16.62 5.66 -3.42
C PRO A 57 -18.09 5.45 -3.05
N LYS A 58 -18.96 6.35 -3.51
CA LYS A 58 -20.41 6.21 -3.35
C LYS A 58 -20.94 5.00 -4.11
N GLU A 59 -20.38 4.75 -5.29
CA GLU A 59 -20.76 3.67 -6.18
C GLU A 59 -19.56 2.90 -6.69
N THR A 60 -19.70 1.59 -6.82
CA THR A 60 -18.73 0.68 -7.41
C THR A 60 -19.43 -0.22 -8.42
N ILE A 61 -18.74 -0.60 -9.49
CA ILE A 61 -19.29 -1.51 -10.51
C ILE A 61 -19.75 -2.84 -9.90
N ASN A 62 -19.02 -3.33 -8.91
CA ASN A 62 -19.30 -4.62 -8.27
C ASN A 62 -20.16 -4.51 -7.00
N ASN A 63 -20.81 -3.37 -6.75
CA ASN A 63 -21.65 -3.14 -5.57
C ASN A 63 -20.99 -3.55 -4.24
N LEU A 64 -19.72 -3.21 -4.07
CA LEU A 64 -18.94 -3.55 -2.86
C LEU A 64 -19.45 -2.76 -1.65
N LYS A 65 -20.55 -3.23 -1.05
CA LYS A 65 -21.24 -2.55 0.07
C LYS A 65 -20.47 -2.58 1.40
N LYS A 66 -19.49 -3.49 1.56
CA LYS A 66 -18.79 -3.72 2.85
C LYS A 66 -17.28 -3.85 2.66
N ARG A 67 -16.67 -2.76 2.19
CA ARG A 67 -15.20 -2.69 2.12
C ARG A 67 -14.60 -2.52 3.50
N LYS A 68 -13.50 -3.22 3.77
CA LYS A 68 -12.70 -3.07 4.98
C LYS A 68 -11.46 -2.24 4.69
N VAL A 69 -11.23 -1.21 5.49
CA VAL A 69 -10.04 -0.36 5.39
C VAL A 69 -9.28 -0.41 6.70
N VAL A 70 -8.00 -0.72 6.62
CA VAL A 70 -7.08 -0.74 7.77
C VAL A 70 -5.97 0.26 7.49
N PHE A 71 -5.86 1.24 8.35
CA PHE A 71 -4.76 2.20 8.30
C PHE A 71 -3.73 1.84 9.37
N ILE A 72 -2.48 1.70 8.97
CA ILE A 72 -1.35 1.35 9.84
C ILE A 72 -0.31 2.46 9.75
N GLY A 73 -0.12 3.19 10.85
CA GLY A 73 0.82 4.31 10.82
C GLY A 73 0.84 5.14 12.10
N SER A 74 1.67 6.18 12.11
CA SER A 74 1.88 7.03 13.28
C SER A 74 0.76 8.04 13.50
N LYS A 75 0.18 8.57 12.41
CA LYS A 75 -0.89 9.58 12.42
C LYS A 75 -1.99 9.20 11.45
N VAL A 76 -3.24 9.32 11.88
CA VAL A 76 -4.41 9.11 11.01
C VAL A 76 -4.49 10.26 10.01
N PRO A 77 -4.67 9.97 8.72
CA PRO A 77 -4.91 11.00 7.71
C PRO A 77 -6.08 11.92 8.08
N GLN A 78 -5.94 13.20 7.77
CA GLN A 78 -6.94 14.21 8.15
C GLN A 78 -8.34 13.90 7.61
N PHE A 79 -8.42 13.35 6.39
CA PHE A 79 -9.68 12.93 5.80
C PHE A 79 -10.39 11.85 6.64
N LEU A 80 -9.67 10.82 7.07
CA LEU A 80 -10.23 9.75 7.90
C LEU A 80 -10.68 10.27 9.25
N TYR A 81 -9.89 11.17 9.84
CA TYR A 81 -10.23 11.78 11.12
C TYR A 81 -11.51 12.61 11.04
N LYS A 82 -11.64 13.49 10.03
CA LYS A 82 -12.83 14.32 9.81
C LYS A 82 -14.09 13.51 9.53
N ASN A 83 -13.96 12.37 8.85
CA ASN A 83 -15.07 11.53 8.43
C ASN A 83 -15.28 10.28 9.31
N LYS A 84 -14.66 10.20 10.48
CA LYS A 84 -14.68 9.03 11.38
C LYS A 84 -16.10 8.50 11.69
N LYS A 85 -17.11 9.37 11.75
CA LYS A 85 -18.49 8.98 12.02
C LYS A 85 -19.19 8.35 10.80
N LEU A 86 -18.73 8.66 9.58
CA LEU A 86 -19.34 8.24 8.32
C LEU A 86 -18.62 7.04 7.69
N ILE A 87 -17.38 6.79 8.11
CA ILE A 87 -16.48 5.83 7.49
C ILE A 87 -16.04 4.82 8.54
N ASN A 88 -16.32 3.54 8.28
CA ASN A 88 -15.82 2.46 9.14
C ASN A 88 -14.43 2.03 8.68
N PHE A 89 -13.42 2.35 9.48
CA PHE A 89 -12.05 1.91 9.25
C PHE A 89 -11.38 1.49 10.55
N GLU A 90 -10.43 0.59 10.45
CA GLU A 90 -9.59 0.17 11.57
C GLU A 90 -8.29 0.97 11.56
N TYR A 91 -7.84 1.41 12.73
CA TYR A 91 -6.57 2.11 12.89
C TYR A 91 -5.63 1.35 13.82
N ILE A 92 -4.50 0.98 13.29
CA ILE A 92 -3.39 0.39 14.05
C ILE A 92 -2.31 1.45 14.19
N LYS A 93 -2.21 2.03 15.39
CA LYS A 93 -1.16 3.01 15.69
C LYS A 93 0.19 2.31 15.74
N LEU A 94 1.10 2.73 14.86
CA LEU A 94 2.44 2.18 14.74
C LEU A 94 3.44 3.29 14.37
N ASN A 95 4.57 3.34 15.05
CA ASN A 95 5.65 4.24 14.70
C ASN A 95 6.38 3.73 13.44
N SER A 96 6.88 4.67 12.62
CA SER A 96 7.62 4.36 11.38
C SER A 96 8.76 3.37 11.60
N ILE A 97 9.50 3.52 12.72
CA ILE A 97 10.62 2.64 13.09
C ILE A 97 10.20 1.17 13.24
N ASN A 98 8.98 0.94 13.72
CA ASN A 98 8.48 -0.42 13.98
C ASN A 98 7.75 -1.03 12.77
N LEU A 99 7.59 -0.27 11.68
CA LEU A 99 6.81 -0.71 10.52
C LEU A 99 7.44 -1.93 9.85
N LEU A 100 8.74 -1.93 9.65
CA LEU A 100 9.48 -3.05 9.08
C LEU A 100 9.24 -4.34 9.89
N ASN A 101 9.49 -4.29 11.20
CA ASN A 101 9.29 -5.44 12.08
C ASN A 101 7.83 -5.91 12.09
N PHE A 102 6.87 -4.98 12.00
CA PHE A 102 5.46 -5.32 11.97
C PHE A 102 5.09 -6.07 10.69
N ILE A 103 5.58 -5.63 9.53
CA ILE A 103 5.35 -6.30 8.24
C ILE A 103 6.00 -7.69 8.24
N SER A 104 7.24 -7.80 8.69
CA SER A 104 7.94 -9.09 8.82
C SER A 104 7.20 -10.05 9.76
N ASN A 105 6.66 -9.55 10.87
CA ASN A 105 5.83 -10.36 11.79
C ASN A 105 4.54 -10.85 11.12
N ILE A 106 3.87 -10.01 10.31
CA ILE A 106 2.71 -10.45 9.52
C ILE A 106 3.12 -11.60 8.59
N ARG A 107 4.22 -11.43 7.84
CA ARG A 107 4.71 -12.44 6.89
C ARG A 107 5.03 -13.77 7.58
N ASN A 108 5.78 -13.72 8.67
CA ASN A 108 6.11 -14.91 9.45
C ASN A 108 4.84 -15.62 9.98
N SER A 109 3.85 -14.83 10.39
CA SER A 109 2.60 -15.36 10.98
C SER A 109 1.58 -15.84 9.94
N ILE A 110 1.71 -15.48 8.66
CA ILE A 110 0.80 -15.95 7.61
C ILE A 110 0.83 -17.47 7.49
N ASN A 111 2.03 -18.07 7.61
CA ASN A 111 2.26 -19.51 7.48
C ASN A 111 2.20 -20.26 8.82
N SER A 112 2.14 -19.56 9.95
CA SER A 112 2.06 -20.16 11.28
C SER A 112 0.61 -20.52 11.67
N GLU A 113 0.46 -21.40 12.63
CA GLU A 113 -0.85 -21.68 13.22
C GLU A 113 -1.37 -20.46 13.99
N ILE A 114 -2.64 -20.13 13.78
CA ILE A 114 -3.30 -18.96 14.39
C ILE A 114 -3.29 -19.04 15.93
N SER A 115 -3.22 -20.22 16.49
CA SER A 115 -3.18 -20.51 17.93
C SER A 115 -1.93 -19.99 18.64
N GLU A 116 -0.83 -19.80 17.92
CA GLU A 116 0.46 -19.36 18.49
C GLU A 116 0.58 -17.84 18.63
N ILE A 117 -0.33 -17.07 18.05
CA ILE A 117 -0.24 -15.62 17.97
C ILE A 117 -0.88 -14.98 19.19
N LYS A 118 -0.04 -14.41 20.07
CA LYS A 118 -0.48 -13.75 21.32
C LYS A 118 -1.02 -12.33 21.11
N ASP A 119 -0.60 -11.61 20.06
CA ASP A 119 -1.06 -10.25 19.77
C ASP A 119 -2.44 -10.27 19.10
N LYS A 120 -3.45 -9.80 19.83
CA LYS A 120 -4.85 -9.73 19.34
C LYS A 120 -5.01 -8.86 18.08
N LYS A 121 -4.23 -7.77 17.95
CA LYS A 121 -4.32 -6.89 16.77
C LYS A 121 -3.77 -7.59 15.54
N LEU A 122 -2.61 -8.22 15.68
CA LEU A 122 -2.01 -9.02 14.62
C LEU A 122 -2.93 -10.19 14.23
N LEU A 123 -3.48 -10.88 15.22
CA LEU A 123 -4.44 -11.98 15.00
C LEU A 123 -5.67 -11.55 14.21
N ASN A 124 -6.28 -10.41 14.56
CA ASN A 124 -7.45 -9.89 13.86
C ASN A 124 -7.09 -9.50 12.42
N LEU A 125 -5.95 -8.86 12.23
CA LEU A 125 -5.46 -8.50 10.90
C LEU A 125 -5.22 -9.74 10.03
N LEU A 126 -4.58 -10.77 10.56
CA LEU A 126 -4.34 -12.03 9.83
C LEU A 126 -5.65 -12.75 9.46
N LYS A 127 -6.63 -12.79 10.37
CA LYS A 127 -7.96 -13.33 10.06
C LYS A 127 -8.65 -12.53 8.96
N LEU A 128 -8.49 -11.21 8.94
CA LEU A 128 -9.00 -10.35 7.88
C LEU A 128 -8.32 -10.66 6.55
N LEU A 129 -6.98 -10.71 6.54
CA LEU A 129 -6.19 -11.00 5.34
C LEU A 129 -6.57 -12.35 4.71
N LYS A 130 -6.70 -13.40 5.52
CA LYS A 130 -7.08 -14.75 5.05
C LYS A 130 -8.53 -14.82 4.53
N LYS A 131 -9.42 -13.91 4.95
CA LYS A 131 -10.82 -13.84 4.46
C LYS A 131 -11.01 -12.94 3.24
N THR A 132 -10.02 -12.16 2.90
CA THR A 132 -10.03 -11.23 1.77
C THR A 132 -10.14 -11.99 0.46
N LYS A 133 -10.97 -11.52 -0.46
CA LYS A 133 -11.07 -12.05 -1.83
C LYS A 133 -10.19 -11.29 -2.79
N TYR A 134 -10.16 -9.96 -2.68
CA TYR A 134 -9.30 -9.09 -3.45
C TYR A 134 -8.78 -7.96 -2.56
N GLY A 135 -7.55 -8.10 -2.08
CA GLY A 135 -6.91 -7.12 -1.22
C GLY A 135 -6.03 -6.14 -1.97
N SER A 136 -5.87 -4.97 -1.40
CA SER A 136 -4.95 -3.94 -1.89
C SER A 136 -4.10 -3.42 -0.75
N ILE A 137 -2.81 -3.26 -1.00
CA ILE A 137 -1.86 -2.62 -0.08
C ILE A 137 -1.37 -1.32 -0.72
N LEU A 138 -1.54 -0.21 0.00
CA LEU A 138 -1.15 1.12 -0.43
C LEU A 138 -0.04 1.64 0.46
N TRP A 139 0.94 2.31 -0.13
CA TRP A 139 2.02 2.98 0.60
C TRP A 139 2.48 4.23 -0.14
N SER A 140 3.14 5.15 0.57
CA SER A 140 3.85 6.27 -0.02
C SER A 140 5.28 6.26 0.50
N ILE A 141 6.26 6.10 -0.39
CA ILE A 141 7.65 5.96 0.02
C ILE A 141 8.19 7.24 0.67
N SER A 142 7.69 8.40 0.26
CA SER A 142 8.05 9.69 0.86
C SER A 142 7.65 9.81 2.34
N GLU A 143 6.67 9.01 2.78
CA GLU A 143 6.17 9.00 4.15
C GLU A 143 6.74 7.83 4.98
N LEU A 144 7.48 6.92 4.36
CA LEU A 144 8.22 5.87 5.05
C LEU A 144 9.51 6.43 5.65
N GLN A 145 10.12 5.69 6.59
CA GLN A 145 11.40 6.07 7.17
C GLN A 145 12.50 6.09 6.11
N ASN A 146 13.08 7.25 5.86
CA ASN A 146 13.92 7.52 4.70
C ASN A 146 15.15 6.58 4.56
N ASN A 147 15.78 6.23 5.68
CA ASN A 147 17.01 5.41 5.66
C ASN A 147 16.77 3.93 5.32
N ILE A 148 15.54 3.43 5.44
CA ILE A 148 15.19 2.02 5.23
C ILE A 148 13.92 1.87 4.38
N SER A 149 13.54 2.91 3.67
CA SER A 149 12.29 2.91 2.89
C SER A 149 12.29 1.88 1.76
N ASP A 150 13.43 1.65 1.11
CA ASP A 150 13.63 0.58 0.13
C ASP A 150 13.42 -0.81 0.75
N VAL A 151 13.98 -1.05 1.93
CA VAL A 151 13.80 -2.32 2.65
C VAL A 151 12.33 -2.51 3.05
N ILE A 152 11.64 -1.45 3.49
CA ILE A 152 10.21 -1.53 3.80
C ILE A 152 9.39 -1.85 2.55
N VAL A 153 9.70 -1.25 1.40
CA VAL A 153 9.02 -1.55 0.14
C VAL A 153 9.27 -2.98 -0.29
N ASN A 154 10.49 -3.50 -0.13
CA ASN A 154 10.80 -4.90 -0.37
C ASN A 154 9.94 -5.81 0.51
N GLU A 155 9.83 -5.52 1.81
CA GLU A 155 8.99 -6.29 2.73
C GLU A 155 7.49 -6.21 2.38
N ILE A 156 7.00 -5.06 1.93
CA ILE A 156 5.61 -4.92 1.42
C ILE A 156 5.42 -5.80 0.18
N THR A 157 6.37 -5.77 -0.75
CA THR A 157 6.31 -6.58 -1.97
C THR A 157 6.30 -8.08 -1.66
N LEU A 158 7.17 -8.51 -0.77
CA LEU A 158 7.22 -9.90 -0.30
C LEU A 158 5.94 -10.29 0.46
N LEU A 159 5.37 -9.38 1.25
CA LEU A 159 4.07 -9.62 1.90
C LEU A 159 2.96 -9.84 0.86
N ILE A 160 2.92 -9.05 -0.20
CA ILE A 160 1.96 -9.22 -1.30
C ILE A 160 2.16 -10.58 -1.97
N GLN A 161 3.40 -11.00 -2.23
CA GLN A 161 3.71 -12.32 -2.79
C GLN A 161 3.22 -13.45 -1.88
N ASP A 162 3.49 -13.35 -0.58
CA ASP A 162 3.06 -14.36 0.39
C ASP A 162 1.53 -14.45 0.48
N LEU A 163 0.83 -13.32 0.46
CA LEU A 163 -0.64 -13.27 0.45
C LEU A 163 -1.23 -13.85 -0.85
N ASN A 164 -0.57 -13.68 -1.99
CA ASN A 164 -1.02 -14.25 -3.27
C ASN A 164 -0.95 -15.78 -3.33
N LYS A 165 -0.32 -16.45 -2.36
CA LYS A 165 -0.40 -17.92 -2.22
C LYS A 165 -1.78 -18.39 -1.74
N PHE A 166 -2.55 -17.53 -1.09
CA PHE A 166 -3.85 -17.87 -0.48
C PHE A 166 -5.03 -17.15 -1.09
N THR A 167 -4.83 -15.90 -1.50
CA THR A 167 -5.87 -15.02 -2.02
C THR A 167 -5.24 -13.99 -2.95
N ARG A 168 -6.03 -13.12 -3.56
CA ARG A 168 -5.52 -12.12 -4.50
C ARG A 168 -5.22 -10.81 -3.79
N PHE A 169 -3.95 -10.41 -3.80
CA PHE A 169 -3.49 -9.11 -3.33
C PHE A 169 -2.68 -8.38 -4.39
N SER A 170 -2.81 -7.06 -4.42
CA SER A 170 -2.02 -6.19 -5.30
C SER A 170 -1.59 -4.93 -4.55
N GLY A 171 -0.49 -4.35 -4.99
CA GLY A 171 0.11 -3.17 -4.40
C GLY A 171 -0.12 -1.90 -5.22
N LEU A 172 -0.23 -0.77 -4.56
CA LEU A 172 -0.25 0.54 -5.19
C LEU A 172 0.64 1.50 -4.40
N SER A 173 1.75 1.87 -5.01
CA SER A 173 2.54 3.00 -4.53
C SER A 173 1.80 4.30 -4.83
N LEU A 174 1.56 5.10 -3.79
CA LEU A 174 0.92 6.42 -3.88
C LEU A 174 1.98 7.50 -4.10
N GLU A 175 2.98 7.19 -4.92
CA GLU A 175 4.01 8.16 -5.26
C GLU A 175 3.52 9.19 -6.24
N GLY A 176 4.15 10.29 -6.14
CA GLY A 176 4.10 11.25 -7.19
C GLY A 176 3.51 12.58 -6.80
N SER A 177 4.22 13.28 -5.91
CA SER A 177 4.36 14.70 -6.20
C SER A 177 4.93 14.81 -7.61
N ASP A 178 4.40 15.77 -8.38
CA ASP A 178 5.02 16.19 -9.62
C ASP A 178 5.04 15.18 -10.78
N HIS A 179 4.09 14.26 -10.80
CA HIS A 179 3.86 13.33 -11.91
C HIS A 179 5.05 12.44 -12.30
N ILE A 180 5.96 12.14 -11.37
CA ILE A 180 7.19 11.39 -11.65
C ILE A 180 6.94 10.03 -12.31
N LEU A 181 5.89 9.32 -11.93
CA LEU A 181 5.50 8.07 -12.60
C LEU A 181 5.22 8.31 -14.07
N THR A 182 4.43 9.33 -14.40
CA THR A 182 4.12 9.69 -15.80
C THR A 182 5.37 10.09 -16.55
N VAL A 183 6.27 10.86 -15.94
CA VAL A 183 7.54 11.26 -16.56
C VAL A 183 8.38 10.04 -16.89
N ASN A 184 8.50 9.10 -15.97
CA ASN A 184 9.26 7.87 -16.19
C ASN A 184 8.63 6.99 -17.29
N GLU A 185 7.31 6.82 -17.28
CA GLU A 185 6.61 6.06 -18.33
C GLU A 185 6.82 6.67 -19.71
N VAL A 186 6.75 8.00 -19.84
CA VAL A 186 7.01 8.70 -21.09
C VAL A 186 8.46 8.53 -21.54
N LEU A 187 9.42 8.61 -20.61
CA LEU A 187 10.84 8.39 -20.95
C LEU A 187 11.08 6.95 -21.41
N LEU A 188 10.57 5.95 -20.70
CA LEU A 188 10.65 4.56 -21.12
C LEU A 188 10.04 4.34 -22.52
N TRP A 189 8.93 4.98 -22.78
CA TRP A 189 8.23 4.90 -24.05
C TRP A 189 9.02 5.47 -25.21
N GLN A 190 9.67 6.61 -24.99
CA GLN A 190 10.41 7.34 -26.02
C GLN A 190 11.85 6.88 -26.21
N THR A 191 12.50 6.45 -25.13
CA THR A 191 13.95 6.21 -25.13
C THR A 191 14.32 4.75 -24.80
N GLY A 192 13.43 3.99 -24.20
CA GLY A 192 13.72 2.67 -23.66
C GLY A 192 14.45 2.71 -22.30
N PHE A 193 14.74 3.89 -21.75
CA PHE A 193 15.47 4.05 -20.50
C PHE A 193 14.64 4.77 -19.45
N PRO A 194 14.70 4.34 -18.18
CA PRO A 194 14.07 5.06 -17.06
C PRO A 194 14.82 6.36 -16.74
N ILE A 195 14.29 7.18 -15.84
CA ILE A 195 15.02 8.32 -15.29
C ILE A 195 16.29 7.84 -14.58
N ARG A 196 17.35 8.66 -14.61
CA ARG A 196 18.67 8.38 -14.01
C ARG A 196 19.45 7.24 -14.63
N THR A 197 19.25 6.96 -15.91
CA THR A 197 20.11 6.08 -16.69
C THR A 197 21.13 6.86 -17.51
#